data_b7fc6baf42dbb4e1b5927c149dcf5379
#
_entry.id   b7fc6baf42dbb4e1b5927c149dcf5379
#
_cell.length_a   1.000
_cell.length_b   1.000
_cell.length_c   1.000
_cell.angle_alpha   90.00
_cell.angle_beta   90.00
_cell.angle_gamma   90.00
#
_symmetry.space_group_name_H-M   'P 1'
#
loop_
_entity.id
_entity.type
_entity.pdbx_description
1 polymer ?
#
loop_
_entity_poly.entity_id
_entity_poly.type
_entity_poly.pdbx_seq_one_letter_code
_entity_poly.pdbx_strand_id
1 'polypeptide(L)'
;MIYVKAVIKGEDDTPPFIRLFEYADESDELIFFNSIKMIQEKLSKNLKININECLMVYCAYIIEELRANKSLNSIEENAVKVLSINQVMIGVPESLRKITFEVKLDNDNDNNNSQKHIVKISEPIPISKYILATDS
;
A
#
# COMPACT_ATOMS: atom_id res chain seq x y z
N MET A 1 10.67 10.54 -10.44
CA MET A 1 10.81 10.40 -8.98
C MET A 1 9.54 9.86 -8.37
N ILE A 2 9.67 8.96 -7.43
CA ILE A 2 8.57 8.50 -6.58
C ILE A 2 8.95 8.81 -5.14
N TYR A 3 8.07 9.48 -4.42
CA TYR A 3 8.21 9.70 -2.99
C TYR A 3 6.91 9.29 -2.31
N VAL A 4 7.00 8.37 -1.36
CA VAL A 4 5.85 7.95 -0.57
C VAL A 4 6.23 7.92 0.91
N LYS A 5 5.46 8.64 1.71
CA LYS A 5 5.56 8.55 3.16
C LYS A 5 4.29 7.89 3.66
N ALA A 6 4.43 6.74 4.31
CA ALA A 6 3.30 6.04 4.89
C ALA A 6 3.35 6.17 6.41
N VAL A 7 2.25 6.63 6.99
CA VAL A 7 2.06 6.66 8.45
C VAL A 7 1.07 5.56 8.78
N ILE A 8 1.52 4.57 9.54
CA ILE A 8 0.77 3.34 9.80
C ILE A 8 0.34 3.31 11.26
N LYS A 9 -0.95 3.06 11.48
CA LYS A 9 -1.51 2.88 12.81
C LYS A 9 -2.15 1.50 12.91
N GLY A 10 -1.75 0.74 13.92
CA GLY A 10 -2.36 -0.56 14.23
C GLY A 10 -3.52 -0.42 15.20
N GLU A 11 -3.81 -1.51 15.90
CA GLU A 11 -4.83 -1.53 16.94
C GLU A 11 -4.50 -0.57 18.09
N ASP A 12 -5.49 -0.34 18.92
CA ASP A 12 -5.45 0.62 20.04
C ASP A 12 -4.15 0.56 20.83
N ASP A 13 -3.66 1.72 21.24
CA ASP A 13 -2.47 1.93 22.07
C ASP A 13 -1.13 1.64 21.39
N THR A 14 -1.14 1.15 20.13
CA THR A 14 0.11 0.99 19.39
C THR A 14 0.53 2.35 18.84
N PRO A 15 1.74 2.84 19.15
CA PRO A 15 2.18 4.08 18.54
C PRO A 15 2.32 3.94 17.03
N PRO A 16 1.95 4.99 16.27
CA PRO A 16 2.08 4.94 14.82
C PRO A 16 3.55 4.86 14.42
N PHE A 17 3.81 4.21 13.30
CA PHE A 17 5.17 4.19 12.74
C PHE A 17 5.15 4.67 11.29
N ILE A 18 6.34 5.06 10.81
CA ILE A 18 6.49 5.69 9.50
C ILE A 18 7.38 4.83 8.62
N ARG A 19 7.00 4.71 7.34
CA ARG A 19 7.83 4.11 6.30
C ARG A 19 7.99 5.11 5.16
N LEU A 20 9.22 5.26 4.69
CA LEU A 20 9.55 6.11 3.54
C LEU A 20 9.99 5.25 2.37
N PHE A 21 9.45 5.57 1.20
CA PHE A 21 9.85 4.96 -0.05
C PHE A 21 10.26 6.08 -1.00
N GLU A 22 11.57 6.16 -1.30
CA GLU A 22 12.11 7.20 -2.17
C GLU A 22 12.86 6.56 -3.33
N TYR A 23 12.45 6.89 -4.54
CA TYR A 23 13.04 6.38 -5.76
C TYR A 23 13.30 7.57 -6.68
N ALA A 24 14.56 8.02 -6.72
CA ALA A 24 14.91 9.29 -7.31
C ALA A 24 14.87 9.28 -8.84
N ASP A 25 15.25 8.18 -9.47
CA ASP A 25 15.37 8.07 -10.93
C ASP A 25 14.75 6.77 -11.45
N GLU A 26 14.83 6.57 -12.76
CA GLU A 26 14.26 5.38 -13.40
C GLU A 26 14.89 4.08 -12.92
N SER A 27 16.19 4.10 -12.63
CA SER A 27 16.89 2.90 -12.13
C SER A 27 16.34 2.49 -10.76
N ASP A 28 16.11 3.45 -9.88
CA ASP A 28 15.55 3.20 -8.55
C ASP A 28 14.11 2.70 -8.66
N GLU A 29 13.31 3.29 -9.56
CA GLU A 29 11.93 2.85 -9.79
C GLU A 29 11.90 1.42 -10.31
N LEU A 30 12.84 1.06 -11.16
CA LEU A 30 12.93 -0.31 -11.68
C LEU A 30 13.18 -1.32 -10.55
N ILE A 31 14.04 -0.96 -9.59
CA ILE A 31 14.30 -1.80 -8.42
C ILE A 31 13.02 -2.00 -7.62
N PHE A 32 12.26 -0.93 -7.41
CA PHE A 32 10.98 -1.00 -6.70
C PHE A 32 9.99 -1.93 -7.42
N PHE A 33 9.79 -1.74 -8.72
CA PHE A 33 8.84 -2.55 -9.47
C PHE A 33 9.28 -4.00 -9.61
N ASN A 34 10.59 -4.27 -9.66
CA ASN A 34 11.09 -5.65 -9.61
C ASN A 34 10.78 -6.31 -8.27
N SER A 35 10.89 -5.56 -7.18
CA SER A 35 10.52 -6.06 -5.85
C SER A 35 9.04 -6.41 -5.79
N ILE A 36 8.17 -5.59 -6.41
CA ILE A 36 6.73 -5.87 -6.48
C ILE A 36 6.48 -7.17 -7.26
N LYS A 37 7.20 -7.41 -8.35
CA LYS A 37 7.07 -8.66 -9.10
C LYS A 37 7.44 -9.88 -8.25
N MET A 38 8.48 -9.76 -7.43
CA MET A 38 8.89 -10.84 -6.51
C MET A 38 7.80 -11.13 -5.48
N ILE A 39 7.15 -10.08 -4.96
CA ILE A 39 6.04 -10.23 -4.01
C ILE A 39 4.85 -10.90 -4.69
N GLN A 40 4.51 -10.49 -5.91
CA GLN A 40 3.44 -11.10 -6.68
C GLN A 40 3.71 -12.59 -6.95
N GLU A 41 4.97 -12.95 -7.19
CA GLU A 41 5.37 -14.34 -7.37
C GLU A 41 5.14 -15.15 -6.10
N LYS A 42 5.49 -14.60 -4.93
CA LYS A 42 5.17 -15.25 -3.64
C LYS A 42 3.68 -15.51 -3.51
N LEU A 43 2.87 -14.49 -3.80
CA LEU A 43 1.41 -14.61 -3.70
C LEU A 43 0.86 -15.66 -4.66
N SER A 44 1.42 -15.76 -5.86
CA SER A 44 1.00 -16.77 -6.83
C SER A 44 1.31 -18.19 -6.38
N LYS A 45 2.27 -18.35 -5.49
CA LYS A 45 2.65 -19.64 -4.89
C LYS A 45 1.97 -19.89 -3.54
N ASN A 46 0.98 -19.08 -3.20
CA ASN A 46 0.26 -19.14 -1.92
C ASN A 46 1.16 -18.92 -0.70
N LEU A 47 2.25 -18.20 -0.86
CA LEU A 47 3.10 -17.79 0.25
C LEU A 47 2.54 -16.51 0.85
N LYS A 48 2.54 -16.43 2.19
CA LYS A 48 2.04 -15.27 2.89
C LYS A 48 3.11 -14.18 2.99
N ILE A 49 2.68 -12.91 2.90
CA ILE A 49 3.59 -11.77 2.92
C ILE A 49 3.53 -11.03 4.25
N ASN A 50 4.63 -10.37 4.57
CA ASN A 50 4.79 -9.61 5.82
C ASN A 50 4.31 -8.15 5.67
N ILE A 51 4.38 -7.40 6.77
CA ILE A 51 3.95 -5.99 6.80
C ILE A 51 4.66 -5.13 5.75
N ASN A 52 5.98 -5.25 5.64
CA ASN A 52 6.75 -4.43 4.69
C ASN A 52 6.37 -4.75 3.25
N GLU A 53 6.18 -6.02 2.95
CA GLU A 53 5.73 -6.44 1.62
C GLU A 53 4.32 -5.93 1.33
N CYS A 54 3.42 -5.96 2.30
CA CYS A 54 2.08 -5.39 2.16
C CYS A 54 2.14 -3.90 1.85
N LEU A 55 2.96 -3.14 2.59
CA LEU A 55 3.11 -1.70 2.36
C LEU A 55 3.63 -1.41 0.96
N MET A 56 4.56 -2.20 0.46
CA MET A 56 5.05 -2.07 -0.91
C MET A 56 3.95 -2.31 -1.93
N VAL A 57 3.12 -3.32 -1.70
CA VAL A 57 1.98 -3.62 -2.58
C VAL A 57 0.99 -2.45 -2.62
N TYR A 58 0.65 -1.89 -1.47
CA TYR A 58 -0.24 -0.72 -1.42
C TYR A 58 0.39 0.49 -2.08
N CYS A 59 1.69 0.71 -1.90
CA CYS A 59 2.40 1.79 -2.59
C CYS A 59 2.29 1.65 -4.10
N ALA A 60 2.56 0.45 -4.63
CA ALA A 60 2.47 0.19 -6.05
C ALA A 60 1.04 0.41 -6.57
N TYR A 61 0.06 -0.07 -5.83
CA TYR A 61 -1.36 0.13 -6.15
C TYR A 61 -1.69 1.63 -6.28
N ILE A 62 -1.32 2.41 -5.27
CA ILE A 62 -1.63 3.85 -5.24
C ILE A 62 -0.93 4.58 -6.39
N ILE A 63 0.35 4.28 -6.63
CA ILE A 63 1.11 4.90 -7.71
C ILE A 63 0.47 4.61 -9.07
N GLU A 64 0.11 3.36 -9.33
CA GLU A 64 -0.51 2.97 -10.59
C GLU A 64 -1.85 3.65 -10.80
N GLU A 65 -2.68 3.71 -9.75
CA GLU A 65 -3.99 4.34 -9.81
C GLU A 65 -3.90 5.86 -10.00
N LEU A 66 -2.95 6.51 -9.32
CA LEU A 66 -2.72 7.95 -9.51
C LEU A 66 -2.24 8.25 -10.92
N ARG A 67 -1.33 7.45 -11.46
CA ARG A 67 -0.85 7.60 -12.82
C ARG A 67 -1.94 7.34 -13.87
N ALA A 68 -2.94 6.55 -13.52
CA ALA A 68 -4.12 6.32 -14.36
C ALA A 68 -5.22 7.38 -14.17
N ASN A 69 -4.93 8.44 -13.41
CA ASN A 69 -5.85 9.54 -13.12
C ASN A 69 -7.14 9.12 -12.43
N LYS A 70 -7.07 8.09 -11.60
CA LYS A 70 -8.21 7.66 -10.79
C LYS A 70 -8.44 8.67 -9.65
N SER A 71 -9.69 8.83 -9.24
CA SER A 71 -10.02 9.72 -8.13
C SER A 71 -9.53 9.16 -6.80
N LEU A 72 -9.25 10.04 -5.85
CA LEU A 72 -8.84 9.62 -4.51
C LEU A 72 -9.91 8.73 -3.85
N ASN A 73 -11.18 9.06 -4.01
CA ASN A 73 -12.28 8.25 -3.49
C ASN A 73 -12.24 6.82 -4.06
N SER A 74 -12.03 6.69 -5.36
CA SER A 74 -11.94 5.37 -6.00
C SER A 74 -10.75 4.57 -5.47
N ILE A 75 -9.60 5.22 -5.32
CA ILE A 75 -8.39 4.57 -4.80
C ILE A 75 -8.63 4.08 -3.37
N GLU A 76 -9.21 4.91 -2.52
CA GLU A 76 -9.49 4.57 -1.12
C GLU A 76 -10.52 3.46 -0.99
N GLU A 77 -11.60 3.53 -1.77
CA GLU A 77 -12.66 2.52 -1.73
C GLU A 77 -12.20 1.14 -2.22
N ASN A 78 -11.36 1.10 -3.24
CA ASN A 78 -10.90 -0.15 -3.83
C ASN A 78 -9.69 -0.76 -3.14
N ALA A 79 -9.13 -0.07 -2.15
CA ALA A 79 -7.97 -0.58 -1.41
C ALA A 79 -8.24 -1.93 -0.72
N VAL A 80 -9.47 -2.18 -0.29
CA VAL A 80 -9.87 -3.44 0.36
C VAL A 80 -9.82 -4.64 -0.58
N LYS A 81 -9.73 -4.41 -1.88
CA LYS A 81 -9.64 -5.46 -2.88
C LYS A 81 -8.20 -5.86 -3.22
N VAL A 82 -7.23 -5.12 -2.72
CA VAL A 82 -5.82 -5.31 -3.09
C VAL A 82 -5.23 -6.57 -2.47
N LEU A 83 -5.45 -6.78 -1.17
CA LEU A 83 -4.98 -7.96 -0.46
C LEU A 83 -6.10 -8.55 0.39
N SER A 84 -6.11 -9.89 0.50
CA SER A 84 -7.04 -10.58 1.37
C SER A 84 -6.32 -11.10 2.62
N ILE A 85 -7.09 -11.44 3.66
CA ILE A 85 -6.53 -11.95 4.92
C ILE A 85 -5.74 -13.25 4.72
N ASN A 86 -6.09 -14.01 3.69
CA ASN A 86 -5.41 -15.28 3.40
C ASN A 86 -4.03 -15.10 2.75
N GLN A 87 -3.72 -13.90 2.30
CA GLN A 87 -2.46 -13.58 1.62
C GLN A 87 -1.39 -13.00 2.55
N VAL A 88 -1.75 -12.70 3.78
CA VAL A 88 -0.85 -11.99 4.71
C VAL A 88 -0.56 -12.83 5.94
N MET A 89 0.60 -12.58 6.57
CA MET A 89 1.00 -13.28 7.77
C MET A 89 0.11 -12.90 8.96
N ILE A 90 0.05 -13.78 9.96
CA ILE A 90 -0.71 -13.55 11.19
C ILE A 90 -0.22 -12.27 11.85
N GLY A 91 -1.14 -11.43 12.30
CA GLY A 91 -0.84 -10.16 12.96
C GLY A 91 -0.77 -8.97 12.02
N VAL A 92 -0.67 -9.19 10.70
CA VAL A 92 -0.61 -8.09 9.73
C VAL A 92 -1.90 -7.26 9.72
N PRO A 93 -3.11 -7.85 9.66
CA PRO A 93 -4.33 -7.03 9.64
C PRO A 93 -4.46 -6.12 10.86
N GLU A 94 -4.06 -6.61 12.03
CA GLU A 94 -4.11 -5.85 13.28
C GLU A 94 -3.11 -4.70 13.29
N SER A 95 -2.00 -4.85 12.56
CA SER A 95 -0.95 -3.83 12.46
C SER A 95 -1.24 -2.76 11.42
N LEU A 96 -2.13 -3.04 10.46
CA LEU A 96 -2.47 -2.15 9.36
C LEU A 96 -3.93 -1.71 9.41
N ARG A 97 -4.33 -1.05 10.52
CA ARG A 97 -5.72 -0.60 10.69
C ARG A 97 -5.98 0.70 9.95
N LYS A 98 -5.03 1.60 9.94
CA LYS A 98 -5.10 2.86 9.20
C LYS A 98 -3.75 3.17 8.59
N ILE A 99 -3.75 3.54 7.32
CA ILE A 99 -2.53 3.96 6.64
C ILE A 99 -2.80 5.28 5.94
N THR A 100 -2.00 6.29 6.23
CA THR A 100 -2.06 7.57 5.53
C THR A 100 -0.83 7.67 4.64
N PHE A 101 -1.06 7.71 3.33
CA PHE A 101 0.00 7.84 2.34
C PHE A 101 0.10 9.27 1.86
N GLU A 102 1.29 9.83 1.92
CA GLU A 102 1.63 11.10 1.29
C GLU A 102 2.49 10.76 0.08
N VAL A 103 1.97 11.05 -1.11
CA VAL A 103 2.58 10.61 -2.36
C VAL A 103 2.92 11.82 -3.23
N LYS A 104 4.16 11.85 -3.72
CA LYS A 104 4.62 12.84 -4.69
C LYS A 104 5.18 12.10 -5.88
N LEU A 105 4.67 12.41 -7.06
CA LEU A 105 5.12 11.81 -8.31
C LEU A 105 5.55 12.91 -9.27
N ASP A 106 6.67 12.72 -9.96
CA ASP A 106 7.04 13.61 -11.02
C ASP A 106 6.09 13.46 -12.20
N ASN A 107 5.64 14.57 -12.69
CA ASN A 107 4.85 14.62 -13.90
C ASN A 107 5.79 14.99 -15.04
N ASP A 108 5.92 14.11 -16.04
CA ASP A 108 6.84 14.31 -17.18
C ASP A 108 6.60 15.63 -17.93
N ASN A 109 5.43 16.22 -17.78
CA ASN A 109 5.03 17.42 -18.49
C ASN A 109 5.16 18.71 -17.65
N ASP A 110 5.54 18.60 -16.39
CA ASP A 110 5.59 19.76 -15.50
C ASP A 110 6.78 19.66 -14.56
N ASN A 111 7.88 20.25 -15.00
CA ASN A 111 9.16 20.18 -14.28
C ASN A 111 9.14 20.87 -12.90
N ASN A 112 8.07 21.56 -12.53
CA ASN A 112 8.03 22.39 -11.33
C ASN A 112 6.97 22.02 -10.31
N ASN A 113 6.08 21.06 -10.61
CA ASN A 113 4.96 20.72 -9.72
C ASN A 113 4.84 19.23 -9.46
N SER A 114 5.64 18.74 -8.50
CA SER A 114 5.32 17.48 -7.89
C SER A 114 4.08 17.73 -7.01
N GLN A 115 2.92 17.36 -7.51
CA GLN A 115 1.68 17.49 -6.77
C GLN A 115 1.65 16.45 -5.66
N LYS A 116 1.37 16.91 -4.46
CA LYS A 116 1.25 16.03 -3.29
C LYS A 116 -0.15 15.47 -3.20
N HIS A 117 -0.24 14.15 -3.09
CA HIS A 117 -1.51 13.45 -2.90
C HIS A 117 -1.55 12.82 -1.51
N ILE A 118 -2.68 12.98 -0.82
CA ILE A 118 -2.90 12.32 0.46
C ILE A 118 -3.97 11.26 0.26
N VAL A 119 -3.61 10.01 0.50
CA VAL A 119 -4.51 8.86 0.38
C VAL A 119 -4.65 8.21 1.75
N LYS A 120 -5.87 8.13 2.25
CA LYS A 120 -6.17 7.54 3.56
C LYS A 120 -6.90 6.23 3.36
N ILE A 121 -6.30 5.14 3.83
CA ILE A 121 -6.88 3.81 3.74
C ILE A 121 -7.23 3.34 5.15
N SER A 122 -8.50 3.00 5.35
CA SER A 122 -9.01 2.51 6.62
C SER A 122 -9.34 1.02 6.46
N GLU A 123 -8.81 0.20 7.34
CA GLU A 123 -9.02 -1.24 7.37
C GLU A 123 -8.85 -1.91 6.00
N PRO A 124 -7.64 -1.80 5.40
CA PRO A 124 -7.41 -2.39 4.08
C PRO A 124 -7.61 -3.90 4.04
N ILE A 125 -7.41 -4.57 5.19
CA ILE A 125 -7.61 -6.01 5.35
C ILE A 125 -8.61 -6.20 6.50
N PRO A 126 -9.93 -6.26 6.21
CA PRO A 126 -10.95 -6.28 7.27
C PRO A 126 -10.92 -7.57 8.08
N ILE A 127 -10.76 -7.43 9.39
CA ILE A 127 -10.75 -8.55 10.33
C ILE A 127 -12.16 -9.09 10.58
N SER A 128 -13.17 -8.23 10.60
CA SER A 128 -14.55 -8.60 10.84
C SER A 128 -15.09 -9.61 9.84
N LYS A 129 -14.70 -9.52 8.56
CA LYS A 129 -15.10 -10.47 7.53
C LYS A 129 -14.52 -11.86 7.77
N TYR A 130 -13.29 -11.93 8.29
CA TYR A 130 -12.65 -13.19 8.61
C TYR A 130 -13.36 -13.88 9.78
N ILE A 131 -13.68 -13.13 10.82
CA ILE A 131 -14.39 -13.65 12.00
C ILE A 131 -15.74 -14.23 11.60
N LEU A 132 -16.51 -13.51 10.80
CA LEU A 132 -17.81 -13.97 10.32
C LEU A 132 -17.70 -15.24 9.45
N ALA A 133 -16.66 -15.34 8.65
CA ALA A 133 -16.43 -16.53 7.81
C ALA A 133 -16.08 -17.76 8.62
N THR A 134 -15.45 -17.61 9.78
CA THR A 134 -15.05 -18.73 10.65
C THR A 134 -16.16 -19.19 11.58
N ASP A 135 -17.14 -18.34 11.85
CA ASP A 135 -18.27 -18.65 12.74
C ASP A 135 -19.43 -19.35 12.03
N SER A 136 -19.36 -19.50 10.73
CA SER A 136 -20.44 -20.12 9.94
C SER A 136 -20.26 -21.62 9.74
#